data_869c4b79e661051a673b5f197c6c55d9
#
_entry.id   869c4b79e661051a673b5f197c6c55d9
#
_cell.length_a   1.000
_cell.length_b   1.000
_cell.length_c   1.000
_cell.angle_alpha   90.00
_cell.angle_beta   90.00
_cell.angle_gamma   90.00
#
_symmetry.space_group_name_H-M   'P 1'
#
loop_
_entity.id
_entity.type
_entity.pdbx_description
1 polymer ?
#
loop_
_entity_poly.entity_id
_entity_poly.type
_entity_poly.pdbx_seq_one_letter_code
_entity_poly.pdbx_strand_id
1 'polypeptide(L)'
;MEHILIIGATGQIGSELTMELRKRYGNANVVAGYIPGAEPKGELKESGPSAIADVTDGDAIASVVKEYLIDTIYNLAALLSVVAESKPKLAWKIGIDGLWNVLEVAREQGCAVFTPSSIGSFGASTPHTKTPQDTIQRPRTMYG
;
A
#
# COMPACT_ATOMS: atom_id res chain seq x y z
N MET A 1 16.38 2.95 -5.81
CA MET A 1 15.52 2.84 -4.60
C MET A 1 16.36 3.24 -3.41
N GLU A 2 16.19 4.48 -2.99
CA GLU A 2 16.95 5.06 -1.88
C GLU A 2 16.01 5.67 -0.84
N HIS A 3 14.89 6.26 -1.28
CA HIS A 3 13.89 6.89 -0.41
C HIS A 3 12.52 6.24 -0.62
N ILE A 4 11.99 5.66 0.43
CA ILE A 4 10.84 4.75 0.35
C ILE A 4 9.66 5.27 1.18
N LEU A 5 8.47 5.27 0.60
CA LEU A 5 7.21 5.48 1.32
C LEU A 5 6.44 4.15 1.41
N ILE A 6 6.06 3.77 2.63
CA ILE A 6 5.18 2.62 2.87
C ILE A 6 3.80 3.13 3.25
N ILE A 7 2.84 3.12 2.34
CA ILE A 7 1.44 3.46 2.65
C ILE A 7 0.79 2.25 3.32
N GLY A 8 0.16 2.44 4.46
CA GLY A 8 -0.36 1.34 5.29
C GLY A 8 0.70 0.71 6.20
N ALA A 9 1.73 1.48 6.57
CA ALA A 9 2.85 1.04 7.41
C ALA A 9 2.44 0.53 8.80
N THR A 10 1.27 0.87 9.29
CA THR A 10 0.77 0.44 10.61
C THR A 10 -0.02 -0.88 10.56
N GLY A 11 -0.23 -1.43 9.38
CA GLY A 11 -0.79 -2.77 9.20
C GLY A 11 0.22 -3.89 9.52
N GLN A 12 -0.23 -5.14 9.53
CA GLN A 12 0.61 -6.30 9.86
C GLN A 12 1.82 -6.40 8.92
N ILE A 13 1.60 -6.44 7.61
CA ILE A 13 2.69 -6.49 6.62
C ILE A 13 3.49 -5.18 6.62
N GLY A 14 2.79 -4.04 6.71
CA GLY A 14 3.40 -2.72 6.64
C GLY A 14 4.41 -2.45 7.74
N SER A 15 4.12 -2.85 8.98
CA SER A 15 5.03 -2.66 10.12
C SER A 15 6.31 -3.48 9.97
N GLU A 16 6.19 -4.75 9.66
CA GLU A 16 7.34 -5.64 9.43
C GLU A 16 8.19 -5.17 8.23
N LEU A 17 7.53 -4.84 7.11
CA LEU A 17 8.22 -4.36 5.91
C LEU A 17 8.95 -3.04 6.18
N THR A 18 8.32 -2.10 6.87
CA THR A 18 8.94 -0.81 7.21
C THR A 18 10.21 -1.01 8.03
N MET A 19 10.16 -1.84 9.06
CA MET A 19 11.31 -2.11 9.92
C MET A 19 12.44 -2.80 9.14
N GLU A 20 12.13 -3.79 8.32
CA GLU A 20 13.15 -4.47 7.51
C GLU A 20 13.77 -3.53 6.45
N LEU A 21 12.98 -2.67 5.83
CA LEU A 21 13.51 -1.70 4.86
C LEU A 21 14.34 -0.61 5.54
N ARG A 22 13.95 -0.14 6.74
CA ARG A 22 14.78 0.77 7.55
C ARG A 22 16.15 0.19 7.86
N LYS A 23 16.18 -1.08 8.22
CA LYS A 23 17.44 -1.81 8.47
C LYS A 23 18.33 -1.89 7.23
N ARG A 24 17.74 -2.04 6.03
CA ARG A 24 18.49 -2.20 4.77
C ARG A 24 18.93 -0.87 4.16
N TYR A 25 18.03 0.12 4.17
CA TYR A 25 18.22 1.39 3.46
C TYR A 25 18.52 2.58 4.39
N GLY A 26 18.46 2.36 5.69
CA GLY A 26 18.64 3.40 6.71
C GLY A 26 17.30 3.97 7.21
N ASN A 27 17.24 4.22 8.50
CA ASN A 27 16.02 4.65 9.19
C ASN A 27 15.42 5.94 8.61
N ALA A 28 16.25 6.91 8.26
CA ALA A 28 15.82 8.20 7.73
C ALA A 28 15.22 8.11 6.31
N ASN A 29 15.53 7.05 5.59
CA ASN A 29 15.17 6.88 4.17
C ASN A 29 13.85 6.13 3.95
N VAL A 30 13.19 5.68 5.04
CA VAL A 30 11.94 4.91 4.93
C VAL A 30 10.85 5.56 5.78
N VAL A 31 9.89 6.18 5.11
CA VAL A 31 8.76 6.88 5.71
C VAL A 31 7.61 5.92 5.95
N ALA A 32 7.15 5.84 7.20
CA ALA A 32 5.96 5.10 7.57
C ALA A 32 4.69 5.92 7.30
N GLY A 33 3.99 5.65 6.19
CA GLY A 33 2.73 6.28 5.84
C GLY A 33 1.56 5.68 6.60
N TYR A 34 0.76 6.52 7.25
CA TYR A 34 -0.38 6.13 8.06
C TYR A 34 -1.58 7.05 7.84
N ILE A 35 -2.75 6.67 8.34
CA ILE A 35 -3.96 7.50 8.36
C ILE A 35 -4.27 7.99 9.79
N PRO A 36 -4.93 9.13 9.99
CA PRO A 36 -5.35 9.61 11.30
C PRO A 36 -6.11 8.53 12.09
N GLY A 37 -5.74 8.33 13.34
CA GLY A 37 -6.28 7.28 14.21
C GLY A 37 -5.57 5.93 14.13
N ALA A 38 -4.59 5.79 13.22
CA ALA A 38 -3.74 4.61 13.08
C ALA A 38 -2.25 4.99 13.10
N GLU A 39 -1.86 5.89 14.00
CA GLU A 39 -0.49 6.39 14.12
C GLU A 39 0.50 5.27 14.49
N PRO A 40 1.74 5.31 13.97
CA PRO A 40 2.80 4.40 14.38
C PRO A 40 3.05 4.43 15.89
N LYS A 41 3.39 3.28 16.48
CA LYS A 41 3.68 3.13 17.91
C LYS A 41 4.98 2.37 18.13
N GLY A 42 5.54 2.51 19.34
CA GLY A 42 6.77 1.82 19.75
C GLY A 42 7.90 2.02 18.74
N GLU A 43 8.63 0.97 18.45
CA GLU A 43 9.80 1.00 17.60
C GLU A 43 9.51 1.56 16.18
N LEU A 44 8.34 1.27 15.61
CA LEU A 44 7.95 1.82 14.30
C LEU A 44 7.90 3.36 14.31
N LYS A 45 7.47 3.97 15.42
CA LYS A 45 7.45 5.41 15.61
C LYS A 45 8.83 6.00 15.88
N GLU A 46 9.63 5.29 16.68
CA GLU A 46 10.89 5.82 17.22
C GLU A 46 12.06 5.65 16.26
N SER A 47 11.99 4.66 15.36
CA SER A 47 13.13 4.30 14.49
C SER A 47 13.26 5.14 13.23
N GLY A 48 12.30 6.00 12.88
CA GLY A 48 12.41 6.79 11.65
C GLY A 48 11.19 7.65 11.36
N PRO A 49 11.17 8.36 10.21
CA PRO A 49 10.11 9.29 9.86
C PRO A 49 8.76 8.61 9.66
N SER A 50 7.70 9.35 9.92
CA SER A 50 6.33 8.94 9.62
C SER A 50 5.51 10.14 9.13
N ALA A 51 4.55 9.92 8.23
CA ALA A 51 3.72 10.95 7.65
C ALA A 51 2.29 10.44 7.40
N ILE A 52 1.33 11.38 7.38
CA ILE A 52 -0.04 11.06 6.95
C ILE A 52 -0.02 10.80 5.44
N ALA A 53 -0.44 9.60 5.03
CA ALA A 53 -0.51 9.17 3.64
C ALA A 53 -1.79 8.34 3.42
N ASP A 54 -2.91 9.04 3.32
CA ASP A 54 -4.20 8.41 2.97
C ASP A 54 -4.29 8.29 1.46
N VAL A 55 -4.49 7.07 0.95
CA VAL A 55 -4.64 6.82 -0.50
C VAL A 55 -5.82 7.56 -1.12
N THR A 56 -6.80 7.96 -0.34
CA THR A 56 -7.96 8.72 -0.83
C THR A 56 -7.68 10.20 -0.99
N ASP A 57 -6.46 10.66 -0.65
CA ASP A 57 -5.98 12.04 -0.77
C ASP A 57 -4.65 12.08 -1.55
N GLY A 58 -4.75 12.26 -2.87
CA GLY A 58 -3.58 12.32 -3.76
C GLY A 58 -2.65 13.49 -3.45
N ASP A 59 -3.18 14.63 -3.02
CA ASP A 59 -2.37 15.82 -2.69
C ASP A 59 -1.54 15.59 -1.43
N ALA A 60 -2.10 14.91 -0.43
CA ALA A 60 -1.35 14.51 0.76
C ALA A 60 -0.21 13.56 0.40
N ILE A 61 -0.44 12.55 -0.46
CA ILE A 61 0.62 11.65 -0.93
C ILE A 61 1.69 12.43 -1.69
N ALA A 62 1.30 13.31 -2.62
CA ALA A 62 2.24 14.10 -3.41
C ALA A 62 3.12 15.01 -2.54
N SER A 63 2.55 15.56 -1.46
CA SER A 63 3.28 16.37 -0.49
C SER A 63 4.34 15.55 0.25
N VAL A 64 4.00 14.35 0.73
CA VAL A 64 4.93 13.43 1.37
C VAL A 64 6.04 12.99 0.41
N VAL A 65 5.70 12.67 -0.85
CA VAL A 65 6.67 12.28 -1.87
C VAL A 65 7.71 13.38 -2.10
N LYS A 66 7.27 14.64 -2.19
CA LYS A 66 8.17 15.81 -2.36
C LYS A 66 9.00 16.09 -1.11
N GLU A 67 8.39 16.10 0.07
CA GLU A 67 9.05 16.42 1.34
C GLU A 67 10.19 15.45 1.64
N TYR A 68 9.97 14.15 1.42
CA TYR A 68 10.94 13.10 1.72
C TYR A 68 11.74 12.62 0.51
N LEU A 69 11.59 13.26 -0.65
CA LEU A 69 12.28 12.91 -1.90
C LEU A 69 12.07 11.43 -2.29
N ILE A 70 10.86 10.93 -2.11
CA ILE A 70 10.51 9.52 -2.33
C ILE A 70 10.72 9.13 -3.80
N ASP A 71 11.40 8.03 -4.02
CA ASP A 71 11.59 7.40 -5.34
C ASP A 71 10.83 6.09 -5.51
N THR A 72 10.35 5.51 -4.40
CA THR A 72 9.65 4.21 -4.40
C THR A 72 8.49 4.21 -3.40
N ILE A 73 7.31 3.81 -3.85
CA ILE A 73 6.10 3.72 -3.04
C ILE A 73 5.67 2.26 -2.94
N TYR A 74 5.55 1.74 -1.71
CA TYR A 74 4.86 0.49 -1.42
C TYR A 74 3.43 0.82 -0.98
N ASN A 75 2.45 0.54 -1.84
CA ASN A 75 1.05 0.73 -1.52
C ASN A 75 0.46 -0.55 -0.94
N LEU A 76 0.30 -0.58 0.38
CA LEU A 76 -0.29 -1.69 1.13
C LEU A 76 -1.70 -1.35 1.67
N ALA A 77 -2.25 -0.21 1.27
CA ALA A 77 -3.58 0.21 1.71
C ALA A 77 -4.65 -0.67 1.09
N ALA A 78 -5.40 -1.37 1.91
CA ALA A 78 -6.53 -2.20 1.48
C ALA A 78 -7.52 -2.42 2.62
N LEU A 79 -8.80 -2.64 2.27
CA LEU A 79 -9.78 -3.23 3.19
C LEU A 79 -9.78 -4.74 3.01
N LEU A 80 -9.66 -5.49 4.11
CA LEU A 80 -9.72 -6.96 4.06
C LEU A 80 -11.12 -7.46 3.67
N SER A 81 -11.18 -8.66 3.13
CA SER A 81 -12.35 -9.24 2.45
C SER A 81 -13.69 -9.06 3.19
N VAL A 82 -13.76 -9.37 4.49
CA VAL A 82 -15.00 -9.25 5.28
C VAL A 82 -15.48 -7.79 5.35
N VAL A 83 -14.57 -6.86 5.58
CA VAL A 83 -14.90 -5.43 5.64
C VAL A 83 -15.23 -4.89 4.23
N ALA A 84 -14.54 -5.34 3.21
CA ALA A 84 -14.80 -4.96 1.82
C ALA A 84 -16.21 -5.38 1.38
N GLU A 85 -16.66 -6.60 1.72
CA GLU A 85 -18.01 -7.07 1.44
C GLU A 85 -19.08 -6.26 2.18
N SER A 86 -18.84 -5.90 3.44
CA SER A 86 -19.79 -5.12 4.24
C SER A 86 -19.82 -3.63 3.87
N LYS A 87 -18.73 -3.10 3.27
CA LYS A 87 -18.58 -1.68 2.89
C LYS A 87 -18.05 -1.53 1.47
N PRO A 88 -18.78 -1.99 0.44
CA PRO A 88 -18.25 -2.07 -0.93
C PRO A 88 -17.85 -0.72 -1.53
N LYS A 89 -18.58 0.37 -1.23
CA LYS A 89 -18.22 1.72 -1.67
C LYS A 89 -16.89 2.20 -1.09
N LEU A 90 -16.64 1.88 0.18
CA LEU A 90 -15.37 2.24 0.81
C LEU A 90 -14.23 1.37 0.27
N ALA A 91 -14.49 0.08 0.04
CA ALA A 91 -13.52 -0.81 -0.59
C ALA A 91 -13.11 -0.33 -1.98
N TRP A 92 -14.08 0.10 -2.80
CA TRP A 92 -13.83 0.71 -4.10
C TRP A 92 -12.96 1.98 -3.98
N LYS A 93 -13.38 2.89 -3.10
CA LYS A 93 -12.66 4.16 -2.89
C LYS A 93 -11.19 3.94 -2.48
N ILE A 94 -10.93 2.99 -1.58
CA ILE A 94 -9.56 2.71 -1.13
C ILE A 94 -8.80 1.88 -2.18
N GLY A 95 -9.40 0.80 -2.70
CA GLY A 95 -8.73 -0.15 -3.58
C GLY A 95 -8.53 0.37 -5.00
N ILE A 96 -9.51 1.09 -5.57
CA ILE A 96 -9.47 1.56 -6.96
C ILE A 96 -9.08 3.02 -7.03
N ASP A 97 -9.84 3.92 -6.41
CA ASP A 97 -9.54 5.35 -6.49
C ASP A 97 -8.23 5.66 -5.76
N GLY A 98 -7.98 4.98 -4.63
CA GLY A 98 -6.73 5.11 -3.89
C GLY A 98 -5.51 4.61 -4.68
N LEU A 99 -5.61 3.46 -5.35
CA LEU A 99 -4.55 3.00 -6.24
C LEU A 99 -4.32 3.96 -7.40
N TRP A 100 -5.39 4.48 -7.99
CA TRP A 100 -5.30 5.51 -9.04
C TRP A 100 -4.51 6.73 -8.57
N ASN A 101 -4.83 7.28 -7.40
CA ASN A 101 -4.12 8.42 -6.83
C ASN A 101 -2.61 8.12 -6.65
N VAL A 102 -2.27 6.96 -6.11
CA VAL A 102 -0.87 6.55 -5.95
C VAL A 102 -0.14 6.47 -7.29
N LEU A 103 -0.77 5.88 -8.31
CA LEU A 103 -0.19 5.76 -9.66
C LEU A 103 -0.01 7.11 -10.34
N GLU A 104 -0.98 8.03 -10.22
CA GLU A 104 -0.86 9.39 -10.77
C GLU A 104 0.25 10.18 -10.09
N VAL A 105 0.33 10.17 -8.76
CA VAL A 105 1.43 10.81 -8.03
C VAL A 105 2.77 10.22 -8.45
N ALA A 106 2.85 8.90 -8.54
CA ALA A 106 4.09 8.22 -8.96
C ALA A 106 4.49 8.59 -10.39
N ARG A 107 3.54 8.65 -11.32
CA ARG A 107 3.77 9.08 -12.71
C ARG A 107 4.31 10.53 -12.76
N GLU A 108 3.70 11.43 -11.99
CA GLU A 108 4.09 12.85 -11.96
C GLU A 108 5.44 13.11 -11.28
N GLN A 109 5.75 12.35 -10.24
CA GLN A 109 6.97 12.53 -9.45
C GLN A 109 8.11 11.59 -9.86
N GLY A 110 7.87 10.65 -10.79
CA GLY A 110 8.89 9.71 -11.25
C GLY A 110 9.20 8.57 -10.26
N CYS A 111 8.23 8.16 -9.44
CA CYS A 111 8.41 7.09 -8.46
C CYS A 111 8.11 5.70 -9.04
N ALA A 112 8.84 4.70 -8.59
CA ALA A 112 8.44 3.31 -8.75
C ALA A 112 7.31 2.96 -7.78
N VAL A 113 6.38 2.07 -8.19
CA VAL A 113 5.27 1.61 -7.34
C VAL A 113 5.28 0.10 -7.22
N PHE A 114 5.13 -0.39 -6.00
CA PHE A 114 4.79 -1.77 -5.71
C PHE A 114 3.43 -1.80 -5.02
N THR A 115 2.51 -2.62 -5.55
CA THR A 115 1.23 -2.93 -4.91
C THR A 115 0.99 -4.43 -4.97
N PRO A 116 0.72 -5.10 -3.83
CA PRO A 116 0.49 -6.54 -3.83
C PRO A 116 -0.86 -6.88 -4.43
N SER A 117 -0.91 -7.95 -5.21
CA SER A 117 -2.15 -8.62 -5.59
C SER A 117 -2.59 -9.60 -4.51
N SER A 118 -3.66 -10.33 -4.75
CA SER A 118 -4.22 -11.30 -3.81
C SER A 118 -4.66 -12.57 -4.52
N ILE A 119 -4.61 -13.70 -3.80
CA ILE A 119 -5.28 -14.93 -4.24
C ILE A 119 -6.80 -14.76 -4.38
N GLY A 120 -7.38 -13.77 -3.70
CA GLY A 120 -8.80 -13.41 -3.84
C GLY A 120 -9.21 -13.00 -5.25
N SER A 121 -8.26 -12.59 -6.11
CA SER A 121 -8.51 -12.27 -7.52
C SER A 121 -8.82 -13.50 -8.38
N PHE A 122 -8.52 -14.70 -7.90
CA PHE A 122 -8.84 -15.95 -8.58
C PHE A 122 -10.21 -16.50 -8.15
N GLY A 123 -10.91 -17.18 -9.07
CA GLY A 123 -12.23 -17.74 -8.84
C GLY A 123 -12.27 -19.26 -8.96
N ALA A 124 -13.49 -19.81 -8.87
CA ALA A 124 -13.70 -21.27 -8.88
C ALA A 124 -13.27 -21.97 -10.19
N SER A 125 -13.13 -21.23 -11.28
CA SER A 125 -12.63 -21.77 -12.56
C SER A 125 -11.09 -21.82 -12.66
N THR A 126 -10.38 -21.30 -11.66
CA THR A 126 -8.93 -21.32 -11.60
C THR A 126 -8.41 -22.75 -11.38
N PRO A 127 -7.41 -23.21 -12.10
CA PRO A 127 -6.77 -24.50 -11.81
C PRO A 127 -6.27 -24.55 -10.37
N HIS A 128 -6.62 -25.61 -9.63
CA HIS A 128 -6.24 -25.74 -8.21
C HIS A 128 -4.78 -26.17 -8.02
N THR A 129 -4.12 -26.64 -9.06
CA THR A 129 -2.75 -27.14 -9.01
C THR A 129 -1.94 -26.53 -10.14
N LYS A 130 -0.73 -26.06 -9.83
CA LYS A 130 0.21 -25.47 -10.79
C LYS A 130 -0.45 -24.38 -11.65
N THR A 131 -1.18 -23.47 -11.03
CA THR A 131 -1.85 -22.34 -11.69
C THR A 131 -0.87 -21.56 -12.56
N PRO A 132 -1.10 -21.48 -13.89
CA PRO A 132 -0.23 -20.72 -14.78
C PRO A 132 -0.24 -19.21 -14.48
N GLN A 133 0.83 -18.52 -14.88
CA GLN A 133 0.96 -17.08 -14.69
C GLN A 133 -0.10 -16.27 -15.46
N ASP A 134 -0.51 -16.77 -16.63
CA ASP A 134 -1.49 -16.16 -17.53
C ASP A 134 -2.94 -16.58 -17.25
N THR A 135 -3.21 -17.14 -16.05
CA THR A 135 -4.56 -17.55 -15.66
C THR A 135 -5.51 -16.35 -15.58
N ILE A 136 -6.68 -16.48 -16.23
CA ILE A 136 -7.71 -15.46 -16.20
C ILE A 136 -8.25 -15.32 -14.78
N GLN A 137 -8.18 -14.11 -14.23
CA GLN A 137 -8.73 -13.77 -12.93
C GLN A 137 -10.24 -13.55 -13.04
N ARG A 138 -11.01 -14.24 -12.21
CA ARG A 138 -12.49 -14.15 -12.14
C ARG A 138 -12.94 -14.16 -10.68
N PRO A 139 -12.72 -13.04 -9.96
CA PRO A 139 -13.07 -12.96 -8.55
C PRO A 139 -14.60 -13.09 -8.33
N ARG A 140 -14.97 -13.47 -7.11
CA ARG A 140 -16.37 -13.55 -6.67
C ARG A 140 -16.67 -12.61 -5.52
N THR A 141 -15.68 -11.90 -5.05
CA THR A 141 -15.77 -11.00 -3.89
C THR A 141 -15.41 -9.58 -4.29
N MET A 142 -15.88 -8.61 -3.51
CA MET A 142 -15.50 -7.21 -3.68
C MET A 142 -14.00 -7.01 -3.51
N TYR A 143 -13.39 -7.76 -2.60
CA TYR A 143 -11.95 -7.71 -2.36
C TYR A 143 -11.13 -8.24 -3.55
N GLY A 144 -11.56 -9.33 -4.17
CA GLY A 144 -10.93 -9.92 -5.36
C GLY A 144 -11.19 -9.15 -6.64
#